data_f7e66769286ad75d4ebfb9edda53e6d3
#
_entry.id   f7e66769286ad75d4ebfb9edda53e6d3
#
_cell.length_a   1.000
_cell.length_b   1.000
_cell.length_c   1.000
_cell.angle_alpha   90.00
_cell.angle_beta   90.00
_cell.angle_gamma   90.00
#
_symmetry.space_group_name_H-M   'P 1'
#
loop_
_entity.id
_entity.type
_entity.pdbx_description
1 polymer ?
#
loop_
_entity_poly.entity_id
_entity_poly.type
_entity_poly.pdbx_seq_one_letter_code
_entity_poly.pdbx_strand_id
1 'polypeptide(L)'
;MMRLLTALVLDFCLAACSSSPTAPSPPCCGVSVPLVPGQSFSMNPTSVEFGNQMVNTTSARRAVTVTNTGNMPQPVRGRMNGTPGQWQDFAHANDCPSMLAVGASCTFNITFRPSATGIRIAYLFFDGVFDEEGMVNLMGAGIN
;
A
#
# COMPACT_ATOMS: atom_id res chain seq x y z
N MET A 1 -26.02 18.51 -54.84
CA MET A 1 -25.95 18.10 -53.41
C MET A 1 -24.67 17.30 -53.24
N MET A 2 -23.64 17.93 -52.80
CA MET A 2 -22.29 17.36 -52.78
C MET A 2 -21.90 17.09 -51.32
N ARG A 3 -21.72 15.82 -50.95
CA ARG A 3 -21.28 15.40 -49.62
C ARG A 3 -19.77 15.45 -49.58
N LEU A 4 -19.22 16.33 -48.74
CA LEU A 4 -17.79 16.33 -48.38
C LEU A 4 -17.54 15.16 -47.43
N LEU A 5 -16.70 14.22 -47.85
CA LEU A 5 -16.04 13.28 -46.95
C LEU A 5 -14.76 13.95 -46.42
N THR A 6 -14.73 14.21 -45.13
CA THR A 6 -13.52 14.58 -44.42
C THR A 6 -12.76 13.29 -44.10
N ALA A 7 -11.62 13.11 -44.78
CA ALA A 7 -10.69 12.02 -44.49
C ALA A 7 -9.92 12.35 -43.20
N LEU A 8 -10.02 11.44 -42.22
CA LEU A 8 -9.23 11.45 -41.01
C LEU A 8 -7.80 10.93 -41.34
N VAL A 9 -6.83 11.82 -41.39
CA VAL A 9 -5.44 11.43 -41.58
C VAL A 9 -4.91 10.95 -40.24
N LEU A 10 -4.69 9.63 -40.09
CA LEU A 10 -3.90 9.06 -39.01
C LEU A 10 -2.43 9.31 -39.35
N ASP A 11 -1.81 10.28 -38.71
CA ASP A 11 -0.36 10.45 -38.75
C ASP A 11 0.30 9.33 -37.93
N PHE A 12 0.74 8.30 -38.65
CA PHE A 12 1.67 7.29 -38.10
C PHE A 12 3.09 7.89 -38.12
N CYS A 13 3.54 8.43 -37.01
CA CYS A 13 4.92 8.91 -36.85
C CYS A 13 5.83 7.69 -36.65
N LEU A 14 6.25 7.06 -37.76
CA LEU A 14 7.37 6.12 -37.77
C LEU A 14 8.68 6.96 -37.80
N ALA A 15 9.20 7.32 -36.64
CA ALA A 15 10.50 7.91 -36.52
C ALA A 15 11.58 6.82 -36.55
N ALA A 16 12.17 6.60 -37.71
CA ALA A 16 13.42 5.86 -37.84
C ALA A 16 14.53 6.67 -37.16
N CYS A 17 15.16 6.15 -36.12
CA CYS A 17 16.39 6.70 -35.56
C CYS A 17 17.54 6.47 -36.57
N SER A 18 17.87 7.49 -37.37
CA SER A 18 19.09 7.52 -38.22
C SER A 18 20.19 8.20 -37.43
N SER A 19 21.23 7.47 -37.11
CA SER A 19 22.47 7.98 -36.49
C SER A 19 23.34 8.69 -37.49
N SER A 20 23.25 10.03 -37.57
CA SER A 20 24.23 10.87 -38.27
C SER A 20 25.00 11.73 -37.27
N PRO A 21 26.34 11.83 -37.36
CA PRO A 21 27.18 12.37 -36.28
C PRO A 21 27.33 13.91 -36.27
N THR A 22 26.44 14.70 -36.90
CA THR A 22 26.67 16.14 -37.03
C THR A 22 25.45 17.04 -36.87
N ALA A 23 24.36 16.56 -36.28
CA ALA A 23 23.23 17.41 -35.95
C ALA A 23 22.92 17.32 -34.44
N PRO A 24 22.57 18.45 -33.77
CA PRO A 24 22.08 18.37 -32.42
C PRO A 24 20.83 17.50 -32.43
N SER A 25 20.86 16.40 -31.66
CA SER A 25 19.74 15.49 -31.51
C SER A 25 18.48 16.29 -31.09
N PRO A 26 17.35 16.15 -31.81
CA PRO A 26 16.10 16.66 -31.28
C PRO A 26 15.84 15.99 -29.93
N PRO A 27 15.27 16.69 -28.96
CA PRO A 27 14.91 16.07 -27.71
C PRO A 27 13.98 14.90 -28.05
N CYS A 28 14.46 13.68 -27.79
CA CYS A 28 13.59 12.52 -27.83
C CYS A 28 12.35 12.90 -27.03
N CYS A 29 11.17 12.78 -27.64
CA CYS A 29 9.91 12.90 -26.90
C CYS A 29 9.95 11.84 -25.82
N GLY A 30 10.57 12.19 -24.69
CA GLY A 30 10.41 11.46 -23.48
C GLY A 30 8.91 11.56 -23.18
N VAL A 31 8.20 10.49 -23.42
CA VAL A 31 6.91 10.30 -22.81
C VAL A 31 7.21 10.31 -21.32
N SER A 32 7.15 11.49 -20.71
CA SER A 32 7.05 11.63 -19.28
C SER A 32 5.72 10.99 -18.93
N VAL A 33 5.74 9.68 -18.73
CA VAL A 33 4.64 9.04 -18.02
C VAL A 33 4.57 9.83 -16.72
N PRO A 34 3.49 10.59 -16.46
CA PRO A 34 3.38 11.25 -15.17
C PRO A 34 3.50 10.14 -14.15
N LEU A 35 4.59 10.19 -13.35
CA LEU A 35 4.71 9.34 -12.19
C LEU A 35 3.45 9.61 -11.39
N VAL A 36 2.53 8.65 -11.40
CA VAL A 36 1.39 8.66 -10.48
C VAL A 36 2.05 8.87 -9.12
N PRO A 37 1.67 9.92 -8.37
CA PRO A 37 2.27 10.16 -7.07
C PRO A 37 2.19 8.87 -6.29
N GLY A 38 3.34 8.19 -6.09
CA GLY A 38 3.38 6.89 -5.46
C GLY A 38 2.96 7.06 -4.03
N GLN A 39 1.78 6.57 -3.70
CA GLN A 39 1.44 6.30 -2.32
C GLN A 39 2.34 5.14 -1.89
N SER A 40 3.20 5.38 -0.95
CA SER A 40 4.12 4.39 -0.44
C SER A 40 4.26 4.54 1.06
N PHE A 41 4.14 3.42 1.75
CA PHE A 41 4.38 3.33 3.19
C PHE A 41 5.41 2.24 3.47
N SER A 42 6.31 2.49 4.39
CA SER A 42 7.10 1.42 5.02
C SER A 42 6.52 1.09 6.38
N MET A 43 6.47 -0.18 6.73
CA MET A 43 6.00 -0.68 8.01
C MET A 43 7.13 -1.38 8.76
N ASN A 44 7.20 -1.16 10.06
CA ASN A 44 8.17 -1.82 10.91
C ASN A 44 7.56 -2.12 12.30
N PRO A 45 7.45 -3.41 12.68
CA PRO A 45 7.76 -4.61 11.90
C PRO A 45 6.69 -4.92 10.82
N THR A 46 7.02 -5.77 9.84
CA THR A 46 6.10 -6.31 8.83
C THR A 46 5.38 -7.57 9.27
N SER A 47 5.72 -8.09 10.45
CA SER A 47 5.06 -9.24 11.08
C SER A 47 4.99 -9.05 12.59
N VAL A 48 3.85 -9.40 13.18
CA VAL A 48 3.60 -9.30 14.61
C VAL A 48 3.06 -10.64 15.12
N GLU A 49 3.80 -11.25 16.05
CA GLU A 49 3.40 -12.49 16.70
C GLU A 49 2.97 -12.19 18.14
N PHE A 50 1.76 -12.63 18.50
CA PHE A 50 1.21 -12.46 19.83
C PHE A 50 1.50 -13.66 20.76
N GLY A 51 1.94 -14.79 20.18
CA GLY A 51 2.13 -16.03 20.93
C GLY A 51 0.80 -16.63 21.41
N ASN A 52 0.85 -17.33 22.54
CA ASN A 52 -0.31 -17.95 23.17
C ASN A 52 -1.09 -16.91 24.00
N GLN A 53 -2.39 -16.84 23.83
CA GLN A 53 -3.31 -15.96 24.55
C GLN A 53 -4.54 -16.75 24.98
N MET A 54 -4.95 -16.62 26.21
CA MET A 54 -6.19 -17.27 26.69
C MET A 54 -7.39 -16.73 25.93
N VAL A 55 -8.27 -17.65 25.52
CA VAL A 55 -9.52 -17.31 24.82
C VAL A 55 -10.30 -16.26 25.62
N ASN A 56 -10.88 -15.28 24.92
CA ASN A 56 -11.61 -14.16 25.46
C ASN A 56 -10.81 -13.17 26.34
N THR A 57 -9.49 -13.31 26.42
CA THR A 57 -8.63 -12.31 27.08
C THR A 57 -7.85 -11.51 26.02
N THR A 58 -7.52 -10.26 26.35
CA THR A 58 -6.83 -9.36 25.42
C THR A 58 -5.32 -9.34 25.72
N SER A 59 -4.51 -9.47 24.70
CA SER A 59 -3.05 -9.40 24.80
C SER A 59 -2.54 -8.00 25.15
N ALA A 60 -1.28 -7.91 25.53
CA ALA A 60 -0.54 -6.64 25.50
C ALA A 60 -0.52 -6.06 24.08
N ARG A 61 -0.44 -4.72 23.98
CA ARG A 61 -0.32 -4.02 22.70
C ARG A 61 1.01 -4.31 22.05
N ARG A 62 0.99 -4.47 20.71
CA ARG A 62 2.17 -4.53 19.86
C ARG A 62 2.14 -3.36 18.90
N ALA A 63 3.24 -2.60 18.85
CA ALA A 63 3.35 -1.42 18.01
C ALA A 63 3.88 -1.76 16.62
N VAL A 64 3.30 -1.15 15.60
CA VAL A 64 3.81 -1.12 14.22
C VAL A 64 3.97 0.34 13.83
N THR A 65 5.16 0.74 13.47
CA THR A 65 5.44 2.08 12.95
C THR A 65 5.19 2.10 11.44
N VAL A 66 4.40 3.07 10.99
CA VAL A 66 4.12 3.32 9.57
C VAL A 66 4.76 4.64 9.19
N THR A 67 5.60 4.64 8.16
CA THR A 67 6.30 5.82 7.67
C THR A 67 5.85 6.11 6.24
N ASN A 68 5.51 7.36 5.95
CA ASN A 68 5.22 7.80 4.59
C ASN A 68 6.53 7.93 3.80
N THR A 69 6.80 6.98 2.91
CA THR A 69 7.95 6.96 2.00
C THR A 69 7.60 7.51 0.61
N GLY A 70 6.36 7.91 0.40
CA GLY A 70 5.90 8.54 -0.82
C GLY A 70 6.44 9.97 -0.98
N ASN A 71 6.02 10.63 -2.03
CA ASN A 71 6.47 11.97 -2.40
C ASN A 71 5.48 13.09 -2.07
N MET A 72 4.37 12.77 -1.39
CA MET A 72 3.34 13.72 -0.96
C MET A 72 2.73 13.32 0.39
N PRO A 73 2.17 14.29 1.14
CA PRO A 73 1.38 13.95 2.33
C PRO A 73 0.17 13.10 1.95
N GLN A 74 -0.14 12.07 2.75
CA GLN A 74 -1.22 11.14 2.45
C GLN A 74 -1.92 10.62 3.72
N PRO A 75 -3.22 10.27 3.63
CA PRO A 75 -3.92 9.69 4.77
C PRO A 75 -3.45 8.26 5.01
N VAL A 76 -3.28 7.91 6.29
CA VAL A 76 -2.95 6.54 6.71
C VAL A 76 -4.21 5.89 7.26
N ARG A 77 -4.70 4.87 6.56
CA ARG A 77 -5.86 4.09 6.98
C ARG A 77 -5.50 2.61 7.01
N GLY A 78 -5.56 2.01 8.19
CA GLY A 78 -5.35 0.58 8.35
C GLY A 78 -6.68 -0.17 8.23
N ARG A 79 -6.65 -1.29 7.52
CA ARG A 79 -7.79 -2.23 7.40
C ARG A 79 -7.35 -3.62 7.79
N MET A 80 -8.10 -4.26 8.69
CA MET A 80 -7.91 -5.68 8.99
C MET A 80 -8.63 -6.53 7.94
N ASN A 81 -7.95 -7.60 7.49
CA ASN A 81 -8.51 -8.63 6.62
C ASN A 81 -7.89 -9.99 6.98
N GLY A 82 -8.42 -11.06 6.40
CA GLY A 82 -7.92 -12.41 6.61
C GLY A 82 -9.02 -13.45 6.54
N THR A 83 -8.78 -14.61 7.12
CA THR A 83 -9.78 -15.69 7.18
C THR A 83 -10.99 -15.22 8.00
N PRO A 84 -12.23 -15.36 7.47
CA PRO A 84 -13.45 -15.05 8.20
C PRO A 84 -13.48 -15.76 9.57
N GLY A 85 -13.84 -15.01 10.62
CA GLY A 85 -13.85 -15.51 12.01
C GLY A 85 -12.48 -15.50 12.70
N GLN A 86 -11.41 -15.13 12.01
CA GLN A 86 -10.07 -15.03 12.58
C GLN A 86 -9.55 -13.59 12.68
N TRP A 87 -9.70 -12.80 11.62
CA TRP A 87 -9.21 -11.42 11.61
C TRP A 87 -9.93 -10.53 12.63
N GLN A 88 -11.17 -10.86 13.00
CA GLN A 88 -11.94 -10.14 14.02
C GLN A 88 -11.35 -10.29 15.43
N ASP A 89 -10.47 -11.29 15.64
CA ASP A 89 -9.75 -11.49 16.89
C ASP A 89 -8.61 -10.45 17.08
N PHE A 90 -8.31 -9.66 16.04
CA PHE A 90 -7.33 -8.59 16.08
C PHE A 90 -8.01 -7.22 16.00
N ALA A 91 -7.49 -6.27 16.75
CA ALA A 91 -7.94 -4.90 16.72
C ALA A 91 -6.75 -3.95 16.70
N HIS A 92 -6.94 -2.77 16.11
CA HIS A 92 -5.92 -1.73 16.13
C HIS A 92 -6.48 -0.37 16.54
N ALA A 93 -5.61 0.45 17.11
CA ALA A 93 -5.78 1.88 17.28
C ALA A 93 -4.50 2.56 16.80
N ASN A 94 -4.57 3.79 16.34
CA ASN A 94 -3.40 4.53 15.85
C ASN A 94 -3.41 5.98 16.34
N ASP A 95 -2.24 6.63 16.25
CA ASP A 95 -2.02 8.04 16.55
C ASP A 95 -1.75 8.86 15.27
N CYS A 96 -2.08 8.31 14.11
CA CYS A 96 -1.79 8.94 12.83
C CYS A 96 -2.61 10.23 12.65
N PRO A 97 -1.99 11.31 12.16
CA PRO A 97 -2.71 12.51 11.76
C PRO A 97 -3.58 12.23 10.54
N SER A 98 -4.54 13.12 10.26
CA SER A 98 -5.41 13.01 9.07
C SER A 98 -4.63 12.95 7.75
N MET A 99 -3.46 13.59 7.72
CA MET A 99 -2.48 13.57 6.61
C MET A 99 -1.09 13.39 7.20
N LEU A 100 -0.43 12.29 6.87
CA LEU A 100 0.94 12.01 7.27
C LEU A 100 1.89 12.66 6.27
N ALA A 101 2.74 13.58 6.73
CA ALA A 101 3.71 14.27 5.87
C ALA A 101 4.76 13.29 5.32
N VAL A 102 5.41 13.66 4.21
CA VAL A 102 6.52 12.87 3.63
C VAL A 102 7.62 12.70 4.66
N GLY A 103 8.09 11.46 4.83
CA GLY A 103 9.12 11.08 5.81
C GLY A 103 8.63 11.02 7.26
N ALA A 104 7.40 11.45 7.54
CA ALA A 104 6.84 11.33 8.89
C ALA A 104 6.35 9.91 9.17
N SER A 105 6.27 9.58 10.46
CA SER A 105 5.82 8.28 10.95
C SER A 105 4.70 8.42 11.97
N CYS A 106 3.86 7.41 12.06
CA CYS A 106 2.84 7.24 13.10
C CYS A 106 2.78 5.77 13.55
N THR A 107 2.06 5.49 14.61
CA THR A 107 2.06 4.16 15.24
C THR A 107 0.68 3.53 15.23
N PHE A 108 0.63 2.28 14.79
CA PHE A 108 -0.52 1.38 14.97
C PHE A 108 -0.27 0.47 16.17
N ASN A 109 -1.11 0.55 17.17
CA ASN A 109 -1.10 -0.32 18.33
C ASN A 109 -2.11 -1.45 18.11
N ILE A 110 -1.62 -2.68 18.01
CA ILE A 110 -2.41 -3.86 17.69
C ILE A 110 -2.60 -4.69 18.95
N THR A 111 -3.79 -5.23 19.15
CA THR A 111 -4.13 -6.18 20.21
C THR A 111 -4.74 -7.44 19.61
N PHE A 112 -4.61 -8.54 20.32
CA PHE A 112 -5.15 -9.85 19.97
C PHE A 112 -6.05 -10.38 21.09
N ARG A 113 -7.27 -10.79 20.75
CA ARG A 113 -8.23 -11.39 21.64
C ARG A 113 -8.88 -12.58 20.96
N PRO A 114 -8.31 -13.79 21.10
CA PRO A 114 -8.83 -14.98 20.43
C PRO A 114 -10.25 -15.32 20.90
N SER A 115 -11.14 -15.56 19.95
CA SER A 115 -12.52 -16.01 20.20
C SER A 115 -12.63 -17.53 20.36
N ALA A 116 -11.60 -18.29 19.93
CA ALA A 116 -11.52 -19.74 20.07
C ALA A 116 -10.06 -20.19 20.11
N THR A 117 -9.84 -21.43 20.50
CA THR A 117 -8.51 -22.06 20.51
C THR A 117 -7.96 -22.28 19.11
N GLY A 118 -6.62 -22.41 18.99
CA GLY A 118 -5.90 -22.65 17.75
C GLY A 118 -5.30 -21.39 17.13
N ILE A 119 -4.63 -21.57 16.00
CA ILE A 119 -3.93 -20.50 15.30
C ILE A 119 -4.94 -19.52 14.69
N ARG A 120 -4.64 -18.23 14.82
CA ARG A 120 -5.37 -17.08 14.29
C ARG A 120 -4.44 -16.26 13.44
N ILE A 121 -4.87 -15.93 12.23
CA ILE A 121 -4.08 -15.16 11.27
C ILE A 121 -4.94 -14.01 10.74
N ALA A 122 -4.32 -12.84 10.66
CA ALA A 122 -4.89 -11.66 10.04
C ALA A 122 -3.81 -10.85 9.33
N TYR A 123 -4.24 -9.90 8.53
CA TYR A 123 -3.41 -8.98 7.81
C TYR A 123 -3.91 -7.56 8.07
N LEU A 124 -2.98 -6.66 8.37
CA LEU A 124 -3.26 -5.22 8.44
C LEU A 124 -2.75 -4.59 7.14
N PHE A 125 -3.68 -4.15 6.30
CA PHE A 125 -3.42 -3.45 5.05
C PHE A 125 -3.51 -1.95 5.24
N PHE A 126 -2.76 -1.19 4.44
CA PHE A 126 -2.84 0.26 4.39
C PHE A 126 -3.40 0.72 3.04
N ASP A 127 -4.40 1.63 3.06
CA ASP A 127 -5.01 2.15 1.83
C ASP A 127 -3.94 2.85 0.97
N GLY A 128 -3.95 2.55 -0.33
CA GLY A 128 -3.06 3.17 -1.32
C GLY A 128 -1.77 2.39 -1.60
N VAL A 129 -1.52 1.31 -0.89
CA VAL A 129 -0.45 0.36 -1.21
C VAL A 129 -1.10 -0.89 -1.79
N PHE A 130 -0.87 -1.15 -3.08
CA PHE A 130 -1.55 -2.22 -3.83
C PHE A 130 -0.71 -3.49 -3.96
N ASP A 131 0.46 -3.52 -3.32
CA ASP A 131 1.40 -4.64 -3.33
C ASP A 131 1.47 -5.33 -1.96
N GLU A 132 2.03 -6.53 -1.95
CA GLU A 132 2.22 -7.32 -0.74
C GLU A 132 3.18 -6.64 0.26
N GLU A 133 3.95 -5.64 -0.18
CA GLU A 133 4.84 -4.86 0.67
C GLU A 133 4.09 -3.89 1.58
N GLY A 134 2.81 -3.60 1.28
CA GLY A 134 1.93 -2.71 2.05
C GLY A 134 1.13 -3.39 3.14
N MET A 135 1.53 -4.59 3.62
CA MET A 135 0.77 -5.30 4.64
C MET A 135 1.63 -5.75 5.82
N VAL A 136 1.00 -5.85 6.99
CA VAL A 136 1.59 -6.42 8.19
C VAL A 136 0.89 -7.75 8.51
N ASN A 137 1.69 -8.81 8.62
CA ASN A 137 1.21 -10.13 9.01
C ASN A 137 0.98 -10.20 10.52
N LEU A 138 -0.17 -10.70 10.95
CA LEU A 138 -0.53 -10.84 12.36
C LEU A 138 -0.83 -12.31 12.66
N MET A 139 -0.20 -12.84 13.69
CA MET A 139 -0.41 -14.22 14.11
C MET A 139 -0.47 -14.34 15.63
N GLY A 140 -1.34 -15.22 16.12
CA GLY A 140 -1.44 -15.61 17.52
C GLY A 140 -2.14 -16.94 17.68
N ALA A 141 -2.07 -17.54 18.85
CA ALA A 141 -2.76 -18.79 19.18
C ALA A 141 -3.67 -18.60 20.39
N GLY A 142 -4.95 -18.93 20.21
CA GLY A 142 -5.88 -19.05 21.32
C GLY A 142 -5.62 -20.33 22.10
N ILE A 143 -5.57 -20.23 23.44
CA ILE A 143 -5.45 -21.37 24.35
C ILE A 143 -6.56 -21.30 25.44
N ASN A 144 -6.84 -22.44 26.07
CA ASN A 144 -7.74 -22.51 27.24
C ASN A 144 -6.97 -22.25 28.53
#